data_4299ccef17a57e7351e37990ca9c2eb7
#
_entry.id   4299ccef17a57e7351e37990ca9c2eb7
#
_cell.length_a   1.000
_cell.length_b   1.000
_cell.length_c   1.000
_cell.angle_alpha   90.00
_cell.angle_beta   90.00
_cell.angle_gamma   90.00
#
_symmetry.space_group_name_H-M   'P 1'
#
loop_
_entity.id
_entity.type
_entity.pdbx_description
1 polymer ?
#
loop_
_entity_poly.entity_id
_entity_poly.type
_entity_poly.pdbx_seq_one_letter_code
_entity_poly.pdbx_strand_id
1 'polypeptide(L)'
;MTITELIIRSPKTEKEWEQYFRFRWEMLRKPLGMSKSEGRDGIEQESFHLVVTDKKNDIIGVGRVHFNNRKQAQIRYMAVKESKQRTGIGTLIVHKLEEHSSKQKRKEVVLNSRENSK
;
A
#
# COMPACT_ATOMS: atom_id res chain seq x y z
N MET A 1 -7.63 -20.82 -3.06
CA MET A 1 -6.41 -20.15 -3.53
C MET A 1 -5.40 -20.04 -2.41
N THR A 2 -4.16 -20.27 -2.73
CA THR A 2 -3.12 -20.19 -1.74
C THR A 2 -2.35 -18.90 -1.84
N ILE A 3 -1.72 -18.50 -0.72
CA ILE A 3 -0.91 -17.30 -0.69
C ILE A 3 0.27 -17.40 -1.64
N THR A 4 0.73 -18.61 -1.93
CA THR A 4 1.87 -18.81 -2.81
C THR A 4 1.64 -18.32 -4.22
N GLU A 5 0.40 -18.05 -4.59
CA GLU A 5 0.09 -17.53 -5.92
C GLU A 5 0.11 -16.01 -6.01
N LEU A 6 0.45 -15.35 -4.92
CA LEU A 6 0.51 -13.90 -4.88
C LEU A 6 1.92 -13.41 -5.16
N ILE A 7 2.00 -12.27 -5.82
CA ILE A 7 3.27 -11.58 -6.06
C ILE A 7 3.22 -10.27 -5.31
N ILE A 8 4.25 -10.04 -4.48
CA ILE A 8 4.33 -8.82 -3.67
C ILE A 8 5.63 -8.11 -4.02
N ARG A 9 5.52 -6.89 -4.53
CA ARG A 9 6.69 -6.14 -4.95
C ARG A 9 6.36 -4.67 -5.09
N SER A 10 7.39 -3.87 -5.29
CA SER A 10 7.18 -2.46 -5.63
C SER A 10 6.88 -2.34 -7.12
N PRO A 11 6.10 -1.33 -7.52
CA PRO A 11 5.91 -1.07 -8.95
C PRO A 11 7.25 -0.75 -9.60
N LYS A 12 7.45 -1.14 -10.85
CA LYS A 12 8.73 -0.94 -11.54
C LYS A 12 8.60 -0.09 -12.79
N THR A 13 7.58 -0.36 -13.61
CA THR A 13 7.44 0.36 -14.86
C THR A 13 6.47 1.52 -14.70
N GLU A 14 6.54 2.45 -15.64
CA GLU A 14 5.63 3.58 -15.64
C GLU A 14 4.18 3.11 -15.65
N LYS A 15 3.89 2.08 -16.43
CA LYS A 15 2.54 1.54 -16.49
C LYS A 15 2.12 0.96 -15.15
N GLU A 16 3.03 0.26 -14.47
CA GLU A 16 2.73 -0.30 -13.17
C GLU A 16 2.47 0.79 -12.13
N TRP A 17 3.22 1.89 -12.19
CA TRP A 17 3.00 3.00 -11.30
C TRP A 17 1.63 3.64 -11.53
N GLU A 18 1.24 3.77 -12.80
CA GLU A 18 -0.08 4.29 -13.11
C GLU A 18 -1.18 3.41 -12.55
N GLN A 19 -1.04 2.11 -12.73
CA GLN A 19 -2.03 1.17 -12.23
C GLN A 19 -2.10 1.18 -10.70
N TYR A 20 -0.95 1.29 -10.06
CA TYR A 20 -0.86 1.36 -8.61
C TYR A 20 -1.56 2.60 -8.06
N PHE A 21 -1.26 3.77 -8.61
CA PHE A 21 -1.89 5.00 -8.14
C PHE A 21 -3.38 5.02 -8.45
N ARG A 22 -3.78 4.46 -9.58
CA ARG A 22 -5.18 4.38 -9.92
C ARG A 22 -5.95 3.51 -8.93
N PHE A 23 -5.38 2.38 -8.56
CA PHE A 23 -5.99 1.49 -7.59
C PHE A 23 -6.16 2.20 -6.26
N ARG A 24 -5.10 2.89 -5.81
CA ARG A 24 -5.18 3.66 -4.56
C ARG A 24 -6.30 4.69 -4.61
N TRP A 25 -6.37 5.42 -5.70
CA TRP A 25 -7.38 6.45 -5.84
C TRP A 25 -8.78 5.83 -5.84
N GLU A 26 -8.97 4.77 -6.60
CA GLU A 26 -10.29 4.14 -6.68
C GLU A 26 -10.76 3.60 -5.34
N MET A 27 -9.84 3.06 -4.55
CA MET A 27 -10.20 2.46 -3.29
C MET A 27 -10.35 3.47 -2.16
N LEU A 28 -9.54 4.51 -2.15
CA LEU A 28 -9.42 5.35 -0.97
C LEU A 28 -9.91 6.79 -1.17
N ARG A 29 -9.91 7.31 -2.39
CA ARG A 29 -10.22 8.71 -2.60
C ARG A 29 -11.46 8.92 -3.47
N LYS A 30 -11.64 8.09 -4.48
CA LYS A 30 -12.81 8.21 -5.33
C LYS A 30 -14.12 8.13 -4.53
N PRO A 31 -14.25 7.22 -3.56
CA PRO A 31 -15.48 7.17 -2.76
C PRO A 31 -15.74 8.45 -1.98
N LEU A 32 -14.71 9.27 -1.77
CA LEU A 32 -14.84 10.54 -1.08
C LEU A 32 -15.04 11.70 -2.03
N GLY A 33 -15.16 11.42 -3.33
CA GLY A 33 -15.34 12.47 -4.32
C GLY A 33 -14.09 13.24 -4.65
N MET A 34 -12.93 12.72 -4.30
CA MET A 34 -11.65 13.41 -4.51
C MET A 34 -11.09 13.10 -5.88
N SER A 35 -10.38 14.07 -6.46
CA SER A 35 -9.77 13.89 -7.77
C SER A 35 -8.56 12.96 -7.69
N LYS A 36 -8.09 12.52 -8.86
CA LYS A 36 -6.93 11.64 -8.90
C LYS A 36 -5.68 12.28 -8.33
N SER A 37 -5.51 13.58 -8.51
CA SER A 37 -4.34 14.27 -7.97
C SER A 37 -4.36 14.28 -6.45
N GLU A 38 -5.53 14.22 -5.86
CA GLU A 38 -5.66 14.18 -4.40
C GLU A 38 -5.36 12.80 -3.82
N GLY A 39 -5.16 11.80 -4.67
CA GLY A 39 -4.78 10.48 -4.23
C GLY A 39 -3.28 10.35 -3.96
N ARG A 40 -2.52 11.43 -4.14
CA ARG A 40 -1.07 11.44 -3.92
C ARG A 40 -0.70 12.57 -3.00
N ASP A 41 0.44 12.44 -2.34
CA ASP A 41 0.96 13.54 -1.53
C ASP A 41 2.37 13.88 -2.02
N GLY A 42 3.04 14.81 -1.33
CA GLY A 42 4.30 15.34 -1.81
C GLY A 42 5.52 14.47 -1.54
N ILE A 43 5.35 13.32 -0.91
CA ILE A 43 6.49 12.48 -0.55
C ILE A 43 6.42 11.11 -1.21
N GLU A 44 5.74 10.99 -2.34
CA GLU A 44 5.62 9.69 -3.01
C GLU A 44 6.99 9.15 -3.43
N GLN A 45 7.88 9.99 -3.89
CA GLN A 45 9.19 9.52 -4.36
C GLN A 45 10.09 9.07 -3.22
N GLU A 46 9.81 9.51 -2.01
CA GLU A 46 10.61 9.15 -0.84
C GLU A 46 10.02 7.97 -0.08
N SER A 47 8.93 7.44 -0.56
CA SER A 47 8.20 6.40 0.14
C SER A 47 8.50 5.03 -0.46
N PHE A 48 8.30 4.00 0.35
CA PHE A 48 8.40 2.63 -0.12
C PHE A 48 6.99 2.13 -0.42
N HIS A 49 6.77 1.65 -1.63
CA HIS A 49 5.46 1.25 -2.10
C HIS A 49 5.41 -0.23 -2.36
N LEU A 50 4.29 -0.85 -2.02
CA LEU A 50 4.05 -2.26 -2.30
C LEU A 50 2.77 -2.43 -3.09
N VAL A 51 2.81 -3.33 -4.04
CA VAL A 51 1.64 -3.77 -4.77
C VAL A 51 1.57 -5.30 -4.66
N VAL A 52 0.38 -5.81 -4.46
CA VAL A 52 0.13 -7.26 -4.42
C VAL A 52 -0.73 -7.58 -5.62
N THR A 53 -0.27 -8.53 -6.45
CA THR A 53 -1.03 -8.98 -7.60
C THR A 53 -1.27 -10.48 -7.51
N ASP A 54 -2.32 -10.93 -8.18
CA ASP A 54 -2.59 -12.36 -8.27
C ASP A 54 -1.88 -12.91 -9.52
N LYS A 55 -2.06 -14.19 -9.80
CA LYS A 55 -1.37 -14.82 -10.91
C LYS A 55 -1.82 -14.30 -12.28
N LYS A 56 -2.94 -13.61 -12.31
CA LYS A 56 -3.41 -12.97 -13.53
C LYS A 56 -2.86 -11.56 -13.68
N ASN A 57 -2.02 -11.14 -12.74
CA ASN A 57 -1.41 -9.82 -12.71
C ASN A 57 -2.41 -8.70 -12.37
N ASP A 58 -3.53 -9.05 -11.75
CA ASP A 58 -4.49 -8.05 -11.28
C ASP A 58 -4.05 -7.55 -9.89
N ILE A 59 -4.15 -6.24 -9.68
CA ILE A 59 -3.82 -5.68 -8.38
C ILE A 59 -4.94 -6.00 -7.40
N ILE A 60 -4.57 -6.60 -6.27
CA ILE A 60 -5.52 -6.93 -5.23
C ILE A 60 -5.22 -6.25 -3.92
N GLY A 61 -4.08 -5.58 -3.81
CA GLY A 61 -3.76 -4.82 -2.62
C GLY A 61 -2.58 -3.89 -2.83
N VAL A 62 -2.53 -2.84 -2.04
CA VAL A 62 -1.44 -1.87 -2.09
C VAL A 62 -1.14 -1.37 -0.68
N GLY A 63 0.04 -0.81 -0.50
CA GLY A 63 0.39 -0.17 0.75
C GLY A 63 1.64 0.68 0.57
N ARG A 64 1.79 1.65 1.45
CA ARG A 64 2.93 2.56 1.40
C ARG A 64 3.44 2.81 2.81
N VAL A 65 4.76 2.90 2.95
CA VAL A 65 5.36 3.36 4.20
C VAL A 65 6.33 4.48 3.88
N HIS A 66 6.32 5.50 4.72
CA HIS A 66 7.31 6.57 4.65
C HIS A 66 7.87 6.78 6.04
N PHE A 67 8.98 7.50 6.13
CA PHE A 67 9.64 7.72 7.41
C PHE A 67 9.40 9.15 7.87
N ASN A 68 8.77 9.29 9.02
CA ASN A 68 8.53 10.61 9.60
C ASN A 68 9.80 11.22 10.17
N ASN A 69 10.68 10.35 10.69
CA ASN A 69 11.97 10.76 11.24
C ASN A 69 12.83 9.51 11.35
N ARG A 70 13.96 9.62 12.05
CA ARG A 70 14.89 8.50 12.16
C ARG A 70 14.34 7.32 12.94
N LYS A 71 13.31 7.54 13.75
CA LYS A 71 12.78 6.50 14.62
C LYS A 71 11.45 5.95 14.14
N GLN A 72 10.70 6.72 13.38
CA GLN A 72 9.29 6.37 13.13
C GLN A 72 8.98 6.23 11.65
N ALA A 73 8.35 5.13 11.31
CA ALA A 73 7.79 4.90 9.98
C ALA A 73 6.27 4.99 10.09
N GLN A 74 5.63 5.41 9.01
CA GLN A 74 4.17 5.51 8.98
C GLN A 74 3.64 4.83 7.74
N ILE A 75 2.67 3.95 7.95
CA ILE A 75 1.98 3.24 6.87
C ILE A 75 0.73 4.03 6.48
N ARG A 76 0.58 4.30 5.19
CA ARG A 76 -0.58 4.99 4.65
C ARG A 76 -0.98 4.37 3.32
N TYR A 77 -2.15 4.75 2.85
CA TYR A 77 -2.65 4.35 1.53
C TYR A 77 -2.68 2.83 1.38
N MET A 78 -3.06 2.15 2.46
CA MET A 78 -3.21 0.71 2.42
C MET A 78 -4.64 0.37 2.01
N ALA A 79 -4.78 -0.48 1.01
CA ALA A 79 -6.07 -0.88 0.53
C ALA A 79 -6.01 -2.28 -0.02
N VAL A 80 -7.10 -3.04 0.18
CA VAL A 80 -7.23 -4.39 -0.35
C VAL A 80 -8.54 -4.45 -1.12
N LYS A 81 -8.48 -5.06 -2.32
CA LYS A 81 -9.65 -5.22 -3.15
C LYS A 81 -10.78 -5.85 -2.34
N GLU A 82 -11.99 -5.33 -2.51
CA GLU A 82 -13.12 -5.73 -1.67
C GLU A 82 -13.32 -7.24 -1.65
N SER A 83 -13.22 -7.89 -2.80
CA SER A 83 -13.42 -9.32 -2.90
C SER A 83 -12.33 -10.14 -2.21
N LYS A 84 -11.22 -9.49 -1.83
CA LYS A 84 -10.09 -10.16 -1.19
C LYS A 84 -9.89 -9.73 0.25
N GLN A 85 -10.76 -8.90 0.77
CA GLN A 85 -10.66 -8.50 2.17
C GLN A 85 -10.96 -9.70 3.06
N ARG A 86 -10.37 -9.68 4.27
CA ARG A 86 -10.51 -10.75 5.25
C ARG A 86 -9.85 -12.05 4.83
N THR A 87 -8.91 -11.98 3.87
CA THR A 87 -8.15 -13.17 3.46
C THR A 87 -6.71 -13.12 3.94
N GLY A 88 -6.37 -12.10 4.75
CA GLY A 88 -5.02 -11.99 5.27
C GLY A 88 -4.09 -11.15 4.42
N ILE A 89 -4.57 -10.61 3.30
CA ILE A 89 -3.70 -9.82 2.41
C ILE A 89 -3.29 -8.51 3.07
N GLY A 90 -4.22 -7.86 3.77
CA GLY A 90 -3.89 -6.63 4.49
C GLY A 90 -2.80 -6.87 5.54
N THR A 91 -2.94 -7.95 6.29
CA THR A 91 -1.93 -8.31 7.29
C THR A 91 -0.58 -8.58 6.64
N LEU A 92 -0.61 -9.25 5.50
CA LEU A 92 0.63 -9.54 4.77
C LEU A 92 1.32 -8.27 4.32
N ILE A 93 0.55 -7.30 3.82
CA ILE A 93 1.09 -6.01 3.40
C ILE A 93 1.72 -5.30 4.60
N VAL A 94 1.02 -5.25 5.72
CA VAL A 94 1.54 -4.60 6.92
C VAL A 94 2.85 -5.24 7.35
N HIS A 95 2.91 -6.57 7.38
CA HIS A 95 4.13 -7.27 7.77
C HIS A 95 5.30 -6.94 6.84
N LYS A 96 5.05 -6.85 5.54
CA LYS A 96 6.12 -6.52 4.60
C LYS A 96 6.59 -5.09 4.77
N LEU A 97 5.68 -4.17 5.04
CA LEU A 97 6.06 -2.78 5.28
C LEU A 97 6.80 -2.63 6.61
N GLU A 98 6.38 -3.38 7.64
CA GLU A 98 7.09 -3.37 8.91
C GLU A 98 8.50 -3.96 8.76
N GLU A 99 8.61 -5.02 7.97
CA GLU A 99 9.91 -5.64 7.72
C GLU A 99 10.86 -4.64 7.06
N HIS A 100 10.37 -3.93 6.05
CA HIS A 100 11.16 -2.91 5.38
C HIS A 100 11.60 -1.82 6.37
N SER A 101 10.67 -1.37 7.21
CA SER A 101 10.95 -0.31 8.18
C SER A 101 12.01 -0.75 9.18
N SER A 102 11.93 -1.99 9.63
CA SER A 102 12.89 -2.55 10.56
C SER A 102 14.29 -2.62 9.94
N LYS A 103 14.37 -3.02 8.67
CA LYS A 103 15.64 -3.07 7.96
C LYS A 103 16.26 -1.69 7.81
N GLN A 104 15.41 -0.65 7.79
CA GLN A 104 15.87 0.72 7.71
C GLN A 104 16.05 1.32 9.10
N LYS A 105 16.02 0.48 10.13
CA LYS A 105 16.33 0.84 11.53
C LYS A 105 15.33 1.80 12.14
N ARG A 106 14.09 1.73 11.70
CA ARG A 106 12.99 2.47 12.35
C ARG A 106 12.46 1.62 13.49
N LYS A 107 12.32 2.22 14.65
CA LYS A 107 11.90 1.51 15.87
C LYS A 107 10.40 1.51 16.07
N GLU A 108 9.72 2.46 15.46
CA GLU A 108 8.27 2.58 15.58
C GLU A 108 7.63 2.52 14.21
N VAL A 109 6.51 1.82 14.12
CA VAL A 109 5.71 1.81 12.90
C VAL A 109 4.30 2.18 13.32
N VAL A 110 3.79 3.28 12.77
CA VAL A 110 2.43 3.70 13.05
C VAL A 110 1.59 3.52 11.81
N LEU A 111 0.33 3.18 12.03
CA LEU A 111 -0.63 2.94 10.95
C LEU A 111 -1.63 4.08 10.96
N ASN A 112 -1.85 4.67 9.80
CA ASN A 112 -2.85 5.72 9.69
C ASN A 112 -4.23 5.06 9.61
N SER A 113 -4.81 4.80 10.77
CA SER A 113 -6.05 4.03 10.87
C SER A 113 -7.26 4.78 10.35
N ARG A 114 -7.15 6.08 10.14
CA ARG A 114 -8.28 6.83 9.59
C ARG A 114 -8.71 6.32 8.23
N GLU A 115 -7.74 5.82 7.48
CA GLU A 115 -8.02 5.29 6.16
C GLU A 115 -8.89 4.04 6.23
N ASN A 116 -8.85 3.37 7.36
CA ASN A 116 -9.51 2.07 7.53
C ASN A 116 -10.67 2.07 8.50
N SER A 117 -10.92 3.18 9.14
CA SER A 117 -11.85 3.21 10.28
C SER A 117 -13.29 3.37 9.87
N LYS A 118 -13.60 3.18 8.63
CA LYS A 118 -14.96 3.39 8.17
C LYS A 118 -15.59 2.12 7.73
#